data_93244edd8273cc69d720e532e00d974a
#
_entry.id   93244edd8273cc69d720e532e00d974a
#
_cell.length_a   1.000
_cell.length_b   1.000
_cell.length_c   1.000
_cell.angle_alpha   90.00
_cell.angle_beta   90.00
_cell.angle_gamma   90.00
#
_symmetry.space_group_name_H-M   'P 1'
#
loop_
_entity.id
_entity.type
_entity.pdbx_description
1 polymer ?
#
loop_
_entity_poly.entity_id
_entity_poly.type
_entity_poly.pdbx_seq_one_letter_code
_entity_poly.pdbx_strand_id
1 'polypeptide(L)'
;MSIKYLTPSYLEADFNTFKKRLQDLMQNSKTFKDYNYEGANITMLIEMLAYLSELNTYYTNKLAKNMFMDTSDIYETVHSMANERGYKPYGYLAPLLNLTLTIDLSGNCNPGDQLYSPA
;
A
#
# COMPACT_ATOMS: atom_id res chain seq x y z
N MET A 1 12.36 22.26 15.63
CA MET A 1 10.89 22.03 15.68
C MET A 1 10.66 20.62 15.14
N SER A 2 10.48 19.65 16.01
CA SER A 2 10.32 18.24 15.58
C SER A 2 8.88 18.06 15.11
N ILE A 3 8.71 17.86 13.82
CA ILE A 3 7.40 17.52 13.25
C ILE A 3 7.12 16.09 13.69
N LYS A 4 6.31 15.98 14.73
CA LYS A 4 5.79 14.69 15.17
C LYS A 4 4.77 14.27 14.11
N TYR A 5 5.17 13.38 13.21
CA TYR A 5 4.25 12.77 12.27
C TYR A 5 3.14 12.11 13.09
N LEU A 6 1.92 12.62 12.97
CA LEU A 6 0.74 11.95 13.51
C LEU A 6 0.63 10.63 12.74
N THR A 7 1.12 9.56 13.34
CA THR A 7 0.78 8.23 12.85
C THR A 7 -0.73 8.08 13.02
N PRO A 8 -1.49 7.84 11.96
CA PRO A 8 -2.92 7.64 12.09
C PRO A 8 -3.15 6.47 13.03
N SER A 9 -3.88 6.73 14.11
CA SER A 9 -4.34 5.67 15.01
C SER A 9 -5.36 4.85 14.25
N TYR A 10 -4.94 3.69 13.74
CA TYR A 10 -5.84 2.75 13.11
C TYR A 10 -6.80 2.16 14.14
N LEU A 11 -8.01 1.85 13.70
CA LEU A 11 -9.01 1.20 14.54
C LEU A 11 -8.49 -0.21 14.92
N GLU A 12 -8.08 -0.36 16.16
CA GLU A 12 -7.79 -1.66 16.73
C GLU A 12 -9.11 -2.27 17.21
N ALA A 13 -9.77 -2.99 16.33
CA ALA A 13 -11.00 -3.70 16.66
C ALA A 13 -10.88 -5.13 16.15
N ASP A 14 -10.77 -6.04 17.07
CA ASP A 14 -10.61 -7.47 16.90
C ASP A 14 -11.97 -8.18 16.95
N PHE A 15 -12.08 -9.35 16.34
CA PHE A 15 -13.26 -10.21 16.36
C PHE A 15 -13.85 -10.38 17.77
N ASN A 16 -13.01 -10.68 18.76
CA ASN A 16 -13.45 -10.86 20.14
C ASN A 16 -14.05 -9.60 20.76
N THR A 17 -13.54 -8.44 20.38
CA THR A 17 -14.03 -7.13 20.82
C THR A 17 -15.43 -6.87 20.24
N PHE A 18 -15.62 -7.14 18.95
CA PHE A 18 -16.93 -7.01 18.30
C PHE A 18 -17.93 -8.01 18.86
N LYS A 19 -17.52 -9.27 19.02
CA LYS A 19 -18.38 -10.32 19.61
C LYS A 19 -18.89 -9.92 21.00
N LYS A 20 -17.99 -9.48 21.88
CA LYS A 20 -18.37 -9.01 23.23
C LYS A 20 -19.33 -7.83 23.17
N ARG A 21 -19.06 -6.80 22.34
CA ARG A 21 -19.93 -5.64 22.21
C ARG A 21 -21.32 -6.03 21.71
N LEU A 22 -21.42 -6.93 20.76
CA LEU A 22 -22.71 -7.43 20.27
C LEU A 22 -23.46 -8.22 21.33
N GLN A 23 -22.77 -9.07 22.08
CA GLN A 23 -23.35 -9.80 23.21
C GLN A 23 -23.87 -8.83 24.30
N ASP A 24 -23.07 -7.84 24.68
CA ASP A 24 -23.46 -6.81 25.67
C ASP A 24 -24.68 -6.02 25.23
N LEU A 25 -24.74 -5.62 23.93
CA LEU A 25 -25.89 -4.94 23.37
C LEU A 25 -27.16 -5.80 23.43
N MET A 26 -27.04 -7.08 23.15
CA MET A 26 -28.19 -7.99 23.19
C MET A 26 -28.63 -8.27 24.63
N GLN A 27 -27.69 -8.46 25.57
CA GLN A 27 -28.01 -8.66 26.99
C GLN A 27 -28.67 -7.43 27.62
N ASN A 28 -28.30 -6.23 27.18
CA ASN A 28 -28.93 -4.98 27.64
C ASN A 28 -30.29 -4.75 27.01
N SER A 29 -30.69 -5.51 25.99
CA SER A 29 -32.01 -5.43 25.40
C SER A 29 -33.04 -6.15 26.28
N LYS A 30 -34.24 -5.58 26.44
CA LYS A 30 -35.31 -6.18 27.25
C LYS A 30 -35.80 -7.53 26.72
N THR A 31 -35.60 -7.78 25.42
CA THR A 31 -36.13 -8.97 24.71
C THR A 31 -35.23 -10.20 24.87
N PHE A 32 -33.93 -10.01 25.07
CA PHE A 32 -32.93 -11.12 25.06
C PHE A 32 -32.18 -11.25 26.38
N LYS A 33 -32.67 -10.66 27.46
CA LYS A 33 -31.97 -10.57 28.74
C LYS A 33 -31.64 -11.91 29.38
N ASP A 34 -32.48 -12.93 29.19
CA ASP A 34 -32.36 -14.25 29.80
C ASP A 34 -31.94 -15.32 28.79
N TYR A 35 -31.42 -14.91 27.63
CA TYR A 35 -31.04 -15.83 26.57
C TYR A 35 -29.65 -16.43 26.82
N ASN A 36 -29.58 -17.77 26.78
CA ASN A 36 -28.29 -18.45 26.84
C ASN A 36 -27.61 -18.34 25.46
N TYR A 37 -26.53 -17.54 25.38
CA TYR A 37 -25.80 -17.30 24.14
C TYR A 37 -24.85 -18.44 23.75
N GLU A 38 -24.58 -19.38 24.66
CA GLU A 38 -23.74 -20.54 24.37
C GLU A 38 -24.55 -21.63 23.68
N GLY A 39 -24.19 -21.96 22.43
CA GLY A 39 -24.80 -23.03 21.65
C GLY A 39 -26.13 -22.69 20.95
N ALA A 40 -26.58 -21.45 21.02
CA ALA A 40 -27.79 -21.02 20.33
C ALA A 40 -27.51 -20.59 18.89
N ASN A 41 -28.50 -20.72 18.00
CA ASN A 41 -28.42 -20.26 16.62
C ASN A 41 -28.08 -18.76 16.50
N ILE A 42 -28.48 -17.97 17.51
CA ILE A 42 -28.21 -16.54 17.56
C ILE A 42 -26.71 -16.25 17.77
N THR A 43 -25.99 -17.12 18.46
CA THR A 43 -24.55 -16.99 18.65
C THR A 43 -23.82 -17.07 17.34
N MET A 44 -24.25 -17.95 16.45
CA MET A 44 -23.69 -18.04 15.08
C MET A 44 -23.90 -16.74 14.29
N LEU A 45 -25.07 -16.11 14.41
CA LEU A 45 -25.33 -14.81 13.78
C LEU A 45 -24.44 -13.69 14.36
N ILE A 46 -24.25 -13.68 15.67
CA ILE A 46 -23.36 -12.73 16.35
C ILE A 46 -21.91 -12.92 15.85
N GLU A 47 -21.46 -14.15 15.72
CA GLU A 47 -20.12 -14.45 15.21
C GLU A 47 -19.94 -14.04 13.75
N MET A 48 -20.95 -14.28 12.90
CA MET A 48 -20.91 -13.81 11.50
C MET A 48 -20.85 -12.28 11.42
N LEU A 49 -21.65 -11.59 12.24
CA LEU A 49 -21.64 -10.11 12.29
C LEU A 49 -20.31 -9.57 12.83
N ALA A 50 -19.74 -10.21 13.85
CA ALA A 50 -18.44 -9.84 14.38
C ALA A 50 -17.34 -10.00 13.33
N TYR A 51 -17.34 -11.10 12.58
CA TYR A 51 -16.41 -11.34 11.47
C TYR A 51 -16.56 -10.31 10.35
N LEU A 52 -17.78 -9.98 9.95
CA LEU A 52 -18.02 -8.92 8.96
C LEU A 52 -17.53 -7.56 9.46
N SER A 53 -17.70 -7.27 10.75
CA SER A 53 -17.22 -6.02 11.35
C SER A 53 -15.70 -5.95 11.38
N GLU A 54 -15.03 -7.05 11.66
CA GLU A 54 -13.56 -7.15 11.59
C GLU A 54 -13.05 -6.92 10.16
N LEU A 55 -13.63 -7.60 9.17
CA LEU A 55 -13.29 -7.39 7.76
C LEU A 55 -13.49 -5.93 7.33
N ASN A 56 -14.61 -5.32 7.73
CA ASN A 56 -14.89 -3.93 7.40
C ASN A 56 -13.85 -2.99 8.03
N THR A 57 -13.45 -3.24 9.28
CA THR A 57 -12.39 -2.49 9.95
C THR A 57 -11.05 -2.65 9.23
N TYR A 58 -10.71 -3.88 8.82
CA TYR A 58 -9.50 -4.15 8.05
C TYR A 58 -9.46 -3.35 6.75
N TYR A 59 -10.54 -3.39 5.95
CA TYR A 59 -10.60 -2.66 4.69
C TYR A 59 -10.59 -1.14 4.90
N THR A 60 -11.25 -0.64 5.95
CA THR A 60 -11.25 0.77 6.29
C THR A 60 -9.84 1.24 6.66
N ASN A 61 -9.12 0.49 7.48
CA ASN A 61 -7.75 0.78 7.84
C ASN A 61 -6.81 0.74 6.62
N LYS A 62 -6.99 -0.24 5.75
CA LYS A 62 -6.22 -0.34 4.51
C LYS A 62 -6.49 0.83 3.57
N LEU A 63 -7.74 1.25 3.45
CA LEU A 63 -8.12 2.42 2.67
C LEU A 63 -7.49 3.69 3.26
N ALA A 64 -7.62 3.89 4.58
CA ALA A 64 -7.04 5.04 5.27
C ALA A 64 -5.51 5.11 5.09
N LYS A 65 -4.83 3.95 5.17
CA LYS A 65 -3.39 3.85 4.92
C LYS A 65 -3.02 4.28 3.50
N ASN A 66 -3.81 3.90 2.50
CA ASN A 66 -3.56 4.21 1.10
C ASN A 66 -3.98 5.63 0.70
N MET A 67 -4.67 6.38 1.56
CA MET A 67 -5.01 7.78 1.30
C MET A 67 -3.81 8.74 1.37
N PHE A 68 -2.74 8.33 2.04
CA PHE A 68 -1.54 9.15 2.20
C PHE A 68 -0.35 8.54 1.45
N MET A 69 0.39 9.39 0.75
CA MET A 69 1.56 8.98 -0.02
C MET A 69 2.63 8.30 0.84
N ASP A 70 2.83 8.78 2.08
CA ASP A 70 3.87 8.28 2.99
C ASP A 70 3.55 6.90 3.58
N THR A 71 2.26 6.53 3.62
CA THR A 71 1.80 5.28 4.24
C THR A 71 1.26 4.27 3.25
N SER A 72 1.11 4.66 1.99
CA SER A 72 0.57 3.78 0.95
C SER A 72 1.54 2.66 0.57
N ASP A 73 1.03 1.43 0.54
CA ASP A 73 1.78 0.24 0.11
C ASP A 73 1.59 -0.04 -1.40
N ILE A 74 0.67 0.66 -2.06
CA ILE A 74 0.31 0.41 -3.46
C ILE A 74 1.06 1.39 -4.35
N TYR A 75 1.97 0.86 -5.18
CA TYR A 75 2.80 1.66 -6.09
C TYR A 75 1.97 2.55 -7.03
N GLU A 76 0.91 1.99 -7.64
CA GLU A 76 0.04 2.74 -8.55
C GLU A 76 -0.63 3.94 -7.86
N THR A 77 -1.03 3.77 -6.59
CA THR A 77 -1.65 4.85 -5.81
C THR A 77 -0.65 5.96 -5.54
N VAL A 78 0.56 5.62 -5.13
CA VAL A 78 1.64 6.60 -4.89
C VAL A 78 1.99 7.33 -6.18
N HIS A 79 2.09 6.61 -7.28
CA HIS A 79 2.39 7.17 -8.59
C HIS A 79 1.28 8.12 -9.08
N SER A 80 0.01 7.75 -8.88
CA SER A 80 -1.13 8.61 -9.22
C SER A 80 -1.14 9.89 -8.40
N MET A 81 -0.94 9.79 -7.08
CA MET A 81 -0.86 10.95 -6.19
C MET A 81 0.32 11.87 -6.52
N ALA A 82 1.45 11.30 -6.96
CA ALA A 82 2.61 12.07 -7.39
C ALA A 82 2.29 12.86 -8.68
N ASN A 83 1.64 12.21 -9.64
CA ASN A 83 1.22 12.84 -10.89
C ASN A 83 0.23 13.99 -10.67
N GLU A 84 -0.75 13.81 -9.76
CA GLU A 84 -1.72 14.87 -9.40
C GLU A 84 -1.04 16.12 -8.83
N ARG A 85 0.10 15.93 -8.15
CA ARG A 85 0.93 17.02 -7.62
C ARG A 85 1.93 17.59 -8.62
N GLY A 86 1.85 17.14 -9.89
CA GLY A 86 2.72 17.60 -10.98
C GLY A 86 4.09 16.94 -11.03
N TYR A 87 4.35 15.96 -10.15
CA TYR A 87 5.58 15.17 -10.19
C TYR A 87 5.39 13.96 -11.08
N LYS A 88 6.16 13.88 -12.18
CA LYS A 88 6.22 12.67 -13.02
C LYS A 88 7.40 11.81 -12.58
N PRO A 89 7.15 10.70 -11.86
CA PRO A 89 8.21 9.79 -11.50
C PRO A 89 8.76 9.14 -12.77
N TYR A 90 10.04 9.35 -13.01
CA TYR A 90 10.77 8.66 -14.07
C TYR A 90 11.21 7.30 -13.52
N GLY A 91 10.97 6.24 -14.31
CA GLY A 91 11.53 4.93 -14.03
C GLY A 91 13.04 4.90 -14.20
N TYR A 92 13.61 3.70 -14.29
CA TYR A 92 15.02 3.54 -14.59
C TYR A 92 15.32 4.11 -15.98
N LEU A 93 16.12 5.17 -16.00
CA LEU A 93 16.63 5.74 -17.24
C LEU A 93 17.93 5.00 -17.58
N ALA A 94 18.08 4.62 -18.83
CA ALA A 94 19.36 4.11 -19.31
C ALA A 94 20.44 5.20 -19.15
N PRO A 95 21.63 4.88 -18.70
CA PRO A 95 22.71 5.86 -18.60
C PRO A 95 23.04 6.38 -19.99
N LEU A 96 23.09 7.71 -20.12
CA LEU A 96 23.53 8.37 -21.34
C LEU A 96 25.02 8.67 -21.19
N LEU A 97 25.81 8.13 -22.10
CA LEU A 97 27.23 8.39 -22.18
C LEU A 97 27.53 9.19 -23.46
N ASN A 98 28.05 10.39 -23.31
CA ASN A 98 28.56 11.17 -24.42
C ASN A 98 30.02 10.80 -24.63
N LEU A 99 30.31 10.07 -25.71
CA LEU A 99 31.66 9.70 -26.10
C LEU A 99 32.15 10.66 -27.19
N THR A 100 33.26 11.31 -26.92
CA THR A 100 34.01 12.05 -27.95
C THR A 100 35.17 11.16 -28.38
N LEU A 101 35.09 10.64 -29.61
CA LEU A 101 36.16 9.84 -30.20
C LEU A 101 37.06 10.78 -31.00
N THR A 102 38.31 10.94 -30.54
CA THR A 102 39.31 11.68 -31.28
C THR A 102 40.20 10.64 -31.98
N ILE A 103 40.15 10.62 -33.32
CA ILE A 103 40.97 9.75 -34.13
C ILE A 103 42.13 10.60 -34.64
N ASP A 104 43.36 10.25 -34.23
CA ASP A 104 44.58 10.86 -34.73
C ASP A 104 45.04 10.06 -35.96
N LEU A 105 44.91 10.68 -37.13
CA LEU A 105 45.29 10.10 -38.43
C LEU A 105 46.72 10.47 -38.83
N SER A 106 47.57 10.88 -37.89
CA SER A 106 48.95 11.26 -38.16
C SER A 106 49.88 10.07 -38.54
N GLY A 107 49.41 8.85 -38.38
CA GLY A 107 50.06 7.65 -38.89
C GLY A 107 49.52 7.28 -40.28
N ASN A 108 50.38 6.94 -41.22
CA ASN A 108 50.11 6.54 -42.60
C ASN A 108 48.82 5.71 -42.79
N CYS A 109 47.72 6.37 -42.94
CA CYS A 109 46.49 5.73 -43.42
C CYS A 109 46.43 5.91 -44.94
N ASN A 110 46.52 4.84 -45.70
CA ASN A 110 46.24 4.89 -47.14
C ASN A 110 44.74 5.07 -47.38
N PRO A 111 44.35 5.86 -48.42
CA PRO A 111 42.92 5.97 -48.79
C PRO A 111 42.42 4.58 -49.20
N GLY A 112 41.59 4.00 -48.36
CA GLY A 112 41.02 2.67 -48.56
C GLY A 112 41.20 1.69 -47.39
N ASP A 113 41.98 2.04 -46.37
CA ASP A 113 42.10 1.21 -45.16
C ASP A 113 40.80 1.28 -44.34
N GLN A 114 40.19 0.14 -44.21
CA GLN A 114 39.02 0.02 -43.31
C GLN A 114 39.49 -0.16 -41.86
N LEU A 115 39.03 0.69 -40.97
CA LEU A 115 39.22 0.53 -39.53
C LEU A 115 38.41 -0.68 -39.05
N TYR A 116 39.05 -1.84 -38.95
CA TYR A 116 38.43 -2.99 -38.30
C TYR A 116 38.56 -2.84 -36.78
N SER A 117 37.42 -2.86 -36.08
CA SER A 117 37.41 -3.14 -34.65
C SER A 117 37.66 -4.64 -34.48
N PRO A 118 38.70 -5.11 -33.80
CA PRO A 118 38.80 -6.51 -33.43
C PRO A 118 37.66 -6.86 -32.48
N ALA A 119 36.97 -7.98 -32.73
CA ALA A 119 35.88 -8.52 -31.94
C ALA A 119 36.34 -8.95 -30.54
#